data_60090c1db32a8d15fc49d918868be96f
#
_entry.id   60090c1db32a8d15fc49d918868be96f
#
_cell.length_a   1.000
_cell.length_b   1.000
_cell.length_c   1.000
_cell.angle_alpha   90.00
_cell.angle_beta   90.00
_cell.angle_gamma   90.00
#
_symmetry.space_group_name_H-M   'P 1'
#
loop_
_entity.id
_entity.type
_entity.pdbx_description
1 polymer ?
#
loop_
_entity_poly.entity_id
_entity_poly.type
_entity_poly.pdbx_seq_one_letter_code
_entity_poly.pdbx_strand_id
1 'polypeptide(L)'
;MDDIDEGGEQAGDALLAHPNSIRAFDTLGAFLEEDEWYPSRVDASYGYWVNYTGSHAEIRCFAQIRVETEILLIYAISPMHVPIESCAAAAEFLTRANYGLSIGNFELDYETGRVRFKAGLDFEGNDLTPSLIRNAIYPAVRTLNSYLPGLMKVVYASMPPADAIAEIEG
;
A
#
# COMPACT_ATOMS: atom_id res chain seq x y z
N MET A 1 5.57 38.46 3.19
CA MET A 1 6.88 38.63 2.62
C MET A 1 7.75 37.57 3.29
N ASP A 2 7.92 36.53 2.50
CA ASP A 2 8.95 35.52 2.56
C ASP A 2 8.96 34.47 3.70
N ASP A 3 8.23 33.37 3.41
CA ASP A 3 8.49 32.05 3.98
C ASP A 3 8.07 30.99 2.95
N ILE A 4 8.69 31.01 1.80
CA ILE A 4 8.53 29.97 0.76
C ILE A 4 9.91 29.72 0.17
N ASP A 5 10.76 28.93 0.82
CA ASP A 5 11.86 28.23 0.13
C ASP A 5 12.76 27.33 1.01
N GLU A 6 12.34 26.84 2.17
CA GLU A 6 13.18 25.89 2.92
C GLU A 6 12.92 24.40 2.59
N GLY A 7 11.84 24.08 1.86
CA GLY A 7 11.50 22.70 1.51
C GLY A 7 12.32 22.11 0.36
N GLY A 8 12.79 22.92 -0.56
CA GLY A 8 13.50 22.46 -1.76
C GLY A 8 14.96 22.08 -1.51
N GLU A 9 15.62 22.76 -0.60
CA GLU A 9 17.04 22.55 -0.29
C GLU A 9 17.26 21.29 0.54
N GLN A 10 16.37 20.99 1.50
CA GLN A 10 16.43 19.77 2.32
C GLN A 10 16.11 18.49 1.49
N ALA A 11 15.22 18.57 0.53
CA ALA A 11 14.93 17.46 -0.38
C ALA A 11 16.12 17.15 -1.33
N GLY A 12 16.80 18.19 -1.81
CA GLY A 12 17.99 18.06 -2.63
C GLY A 12 19.18 17.43 -1.89
N ASP A 13 19.40 17.81 -0.64
CA ASP A 13 20.47 17.26 0.21
C ASP A 13 20.21 15.80 0.59
N ALA A 14 18.98 15.42 0.88
CA ALA A 14 18.60 14.04 1.15
C ALA A 14 18.84 13.13 -0.06
N LEU A 15 18.54 13.60 -1.27
CA LEU A 15 18.82 12.89 -2.52
C LEU A 15 20.31 12.66 -2.76
N LEU A 16 21.17 13.65 -2.48
CA LEU A 16 22.61 13.52 -2.62
C LEU A 16 23.23 12.55 -1.58
N ALA A 17 22.62 12.42 -0.40
CA ALA A 17 23.07 11.51 0.64
C ALA A 17 22.68 10.04 0.39
N HIS A 18 21.65 9.78 -0.41
CA HIS A 18 21.10 8.45 -0.63
C HIS A 18 20.95 8.10 -2.13
N PRO A 19 22.08 7.94 -2.87
CA PRO A 19 22.04 7.72 -4.33
C PRO A 19 21.33 6.41 -4.72
N ASN A 20 21.31 5.39 -3.85
CA ASN A 20 20.57 4.16 -4.08
C ASN A 20 19.05 4.39 -4.09
N SER A 21 18.55 5.22 -3.18
CA SER A 21 17.13 5.58 -3.14
C SER A 21 16.67 6.37 -4.38
N ILE A 22 17.55 7.21 -4.96
CA ILE A 22 17.25 7.92 -6.21
C ILE A 22 17.08 6.92 -7.34
N ARG A 23 18.05 6.02 -7.50
CA ARG A 23 17.96 4.96 -8.53
C ARG A 23 16.72 4.09 -8.32
N ALA A 24 16.40 3.75 -7.07
CA ALA A 24 15.20 2.99 -6.72
C ALA A 24 13.91 3.71 -7.11
N PHE A 25 13.84 5.04 -6.89
CA PHE A 25 12.69 5.84 -7.28
C PHE A 25 12.53 5.91 -8.81
N ASP A 26 13.61 6.06 -9.54
CA ASP A 26 13.61 6.03 -11.01
C ASP A 26 13.22 4.64 -11.53
N THR A 27 13.74 3.57 -10.93
CA THR A 27 13.38 2.18 -11.26
C THR A 27 11.91 1.90 -10.99
N LEU A 28 11.36 2.40 -9.88
CA LEU A 28 9.94 2.29 -9.57
C LEU A 28 9.07 2.97 -10.63
N GLY A 29 9.41 4.20 -11.00
CA GLY A 29 8.71 4.95 -12.05
C GLY A 29 8.74 4.23 -13.40
N ALA A 30 9.93 3.80 -13.83
CA ALA A 30 10.11 3.06 -15.09
C ALA A 30 9.29 1.76 -15.10
N PHE A 31 9.33 0.97 -14.01
CA PHE A 31 8.52 -0.24 -13.87
C PHE A 31 7.03 0.04 -14.01
N LEU A 32 6.53 1.07 -13.33
CA LEU A 32 5.10 1.40 -13.35
C LEU A 32 4.63 1.86 -14.74
N GLU A 33 5.47 2.58 -15.48
CA GLU A 33 5.19 2.97 -16.87
C GLU A 33 5.19 1.76 -17.80
N GLU A 34 6.24 0.93 -17.75
CA GLU A 34 6.40 -0.25 -18.61
C GLU A 34 5.31 -1.31 -18.38
N ASP A 35 4.83 -1.43 -17.14
CA ASP A 35 3.79 -2.38 -16.72
C ASP A 35 2.37 -1.78 -16.83
N GLU A 36 2.23 -0.63 -17.52
CA GLU A 36 0.96 0.05 -17.85
C GLU A 36 0.09 0.45 -16.64
N TRP A 37 0.74 0.84 -15.52
CA TRP A 37 0.03 1.35 -14.33
C TRP A 37 -0.37 2.82 -14.44
N TYR A 38 0.14 3.55 -15.42
CA TYR A 38 -0.11 4.98 -15.66
C TYR A 38 0.10 5.83 -14.39
N PRO A 39 1.32 5.88 -13.84
CA PRO A 39 1.59 6.48 -12.54
C PRO A 39 1.43 8.00 -12.54
N SER A 40 0.89 8.53 -11.44
CA SER A 40 0.94 9.95 -11.11
C SER A 40 2.04 10.19 -10.08
N ARG A 41 3.10 10.88 -10.47
CA ARG A 41 4.29 11.14 -9.65
C ARG A 41 4.01 12.17 -8.56
N VAL A 42 4.54 11.93 -7.36
CA VAL A 42 4.48 12.82 -6.20
C VAL A 42 5.91 13.01 -5.66
N ASP A 43 6.60 14.05 -6.12
CA ASP A 43 8.01 14.30 -5.78
C ASP A 43 8.24 14.50 -4.28
N ALA A 44 7.38 15.26 -3.61
CA ALA A 44 7.50 15.57 -2.19
C ALA A 44 7.53 14.32 -1.26
N SER A 45 7.04 13.18 -1.73
CA SER A 45 7.02 11.93 -0.96
C SER A 45 7.74 10.79 -1.65
N TYR A 46 8.50 11.05 -2.71
CA TYR A 46 9.19 10.03 -3.51
C TYR A 46 8.30 8.85 -3.87
N GLY A 47 7.10 9.14 -4.36
CA GLY A 47 6.09 8.13 -4.60
C GLY A 47 5.27 8.35 -5.86
N TYR A 48 4.44 7.35 -6.14
CA TYR A 48 3.53 7.33 -7.27
C TYR A 48 2.15 6.85 -6.84
N TRP A 49 1.12 7.56 -7.29
CA TRP A 49 -0.25 7.06 -7.26
C TRP A 49 -0.53 6.25 -8.52
N VAL A 50 -1.12 5.07 -8.34
CA VAL A 50 -1.59 4.19 -9.41
C VAL A 50 -2.97 3.63 -9.06
N ASN A 51 -3.66 3.08 -10.06
CA ASN A 51 -4.94 2.39 -9.87
C ASN A 51 -4.83 0.95 -10.37
N TYR A 52 -5.48 0.04 -9.65
CA TYR A 52 -5.61 -1.36 -10.01
C TYR A 52 -7.08 -1.71 -10.17
N THR A 53 -7.46 -2.21 -11.34
CA THR A 53 -8.81 -2.71 -11.60
C THR A 53 -8.88 -4.19 -11.20
N GLY A 54 -9.44 -4.44 -10.01
CA GLY A 54 -9.67 -5.79 -9.51
C GLY A 54 -11.02 -6.35 -9.95
N SER A 55 -11.28 -7.62 -9.63
CA SER A 55 -12.58 -8.26 -9.89
C SER A 55 -13.71 -7.74 -9.00
N HIS A 56 -13.37 -7.17 -7.84
CA HIS A 56 -14.36 -6.71 -6.86
C HIS A 56 -14.40 -5.19 -6.72
N ALA A 57 -13.31 -4.51 -7.03
CA ALA A 57 -13.24 -3.05 -6.93
C ALA A 57 -12.07 -2.48 -7.73
N GLU A 58 -12.15 -1.18 -7.99
CA GLU A 58 -10.99 -0.37 -8.36
C GLU A 58 -10.25 0.04 -7.08
N ILE A 59 -8.95 -0.29 -7.01
CA ILE A 59 -8.11 -0.09 -5.84
C ILE A 59 -7.07 0.98 -6.16
N ARG A 60 -7.10 2.06 -5.40
CA ARG A 60 -6.05 3.09 -5.45
C ARG A 60 -4.84 2.61 -4.66
N CYS A 61 -3.66 2.73 -5.24
CA CYS A 61 -2.42 2.27 -4.64
C CYS A 61 -1.38 3.39 -4.62
N PHE A 62 -0.67 3.53 -3.50
CA PHE A 62 0.46 4.43 -3.37
C PHE A 62 1.74 3.63 -3.19
N ALA A 63 2.68 3.79 -4.11
CA ALA A 63 4.02 3.19 -4.05
C ALA A 63 5.04 4.27 -3.71
N GLN A 64 5.85 4.07 -2.67
CA GLN A 64 6.75 5.09 -2.12
C GLN A 64 8.13 4.50 -1.81
N ILE A 65 9.17 5.26 -2.10
CA ILE A 65 10.52 5.01 -1.59
C ILE A 65 10.74 5.83 -0.31
N ARG A 66 11.05 5.14 0.78
CA ARG A 66 11.57 5.76 1.99
C ARG A 66 13.06 5.99 1.82
N VAL A 67 13.44 7.22 1.48
CA VAL A 67 14.79 7.58 1.04
C VAL A 67 15.85 7.26 2.09
N GLU A 68 15.59 7.63 3.34
CA GLU A 68 16.55 7.51 4.44
C GLU A 68 16.81 6.06 4.89
N THR A 69 15.85 5.17 4.67
CA THR A 69 15.89 3.77 5.13
C THR A 69 15.92 2.76 4.00
N GLU A 70 15.95 3.22 2.74
CA GLU A 70 15.97 2.37 1.54
C GLU A 70 14.86 1.30 1.54
N ILE A 71 13.63 1.71 1.91
CA ILE A 71 12.47 0.82 1.95
C ILE A 71 11.47 1.21 0.84
N LEU A 72 11.05 0.24 0.05
CA LEU A 72 9.86 0.36 -0.80
C LEU A 72 8.62 0.06 0.05
N LEU A 73 7.66 0.98 0.08
CA LEU A 73 6.36 0.80 0.69
C LEU A 73 5.26 0.85 -0.37
N ILE A 74 4.37 -0.13 -0.31
CA ILE A 74 3.17 -0.22 -1.14
C ILE A 74 1.95 -0.16 -0.23
N TYR A 75 1.05 0.77 -0.49
CA TYR A 75 -0.22 0.91 0.20
C TYR A 75 -1.36 0.72 -0.79
N ALA A 76 -2.03 -0.43 -0.76
CA ALA A 76 -3.29 -0.62 -1.46
C ALA A 76 -4.43 -0.16 -0.54
N ILE A 77 -5.24 0.81 -0.98
CA ILE A 77 -6.22 1.49 -0.15
C ILE A 77 -7.61 0.94 -0.45
N SER A 78 -8.32 0.49 0.58
CA SER A 78 -9.69 0.05 0.46
C SER A 78 -10.60 1.20 -0.04
N PRO A 79 -11.45 0.95 -1.04
CA PRO A 79 -12.42 1.94 -1.49
C PRO A 79 -13.55 2.20 -0.49
N MET A 80 -13.70 1.32 0.52
CA MET A 80 -14.70 1.47 1.57
C MET A 80 -14.07 1.92 2.90
N HIS A 81 -14.82 2.68 3.68
CA HIS A 81 -14.50 2.98 5.06
C HIS A 81 -15.37 2.13 5.98
N VAL A 82 -14.79 1.67 7.07
CA VAL A 82 -15.51 0.92 8.10
C VAL A 82 -16.17 1.92 9.05
N PRO A 83 -17.50 1.84 9.28
CA PRO A 83 -18.16 2.63 10.32
C PRO A 83 -17.54 2.35 11.70
N ILE A 84 -17.45 3.37 12.55
CA ILE A 84 -16.78 3.26 13.86
C ILE A 84 -17.35 2.11 14.71
N GLU A 85 -18.67 1.93 14.69
CA GLU A 85 -19.36 0.84 15.40
C GLU A 85 -18.99 -0.56 14.88
N SER A 86 -18.49 -0.67 13.65
CA SER A 86 -18.06 -1.94 13.04
C SER A 86 -16.56 -2.18 13.13
N CYS A 87 -15.77 -1.22 13.65
CA CYS A 87 -14.32 -1.33 13.68
C CYS A 87 -13.81 -2.56 14.45
N ALA A 88 -14.47 -2.93 15.55
CA ALA A 88 -14.06 -4.10 16.34
C ALA A 88 -14.19 -5.40 15.53
N ALA A 89 -15.32 -5.61 14.84
CA ALA A 89 -15.52 -6.79 13.99
C ALA A 89 -14.60 -6.77 12.76
N ALA A 90 -14.41 -5.62 12.14
CA ALA A 90 -13.46 -5.46 11.04
C ALA A 90 -12.01 -5.76 11.48
N ALA A 91 -11.59 -5.29 12.66
CA ALA A 91 -10.26 -5.57 13.19
C ALA A 91 -10.04 -7.06 13.45
N GLU A 92 -11.04 -7.77 13.99
CA GLU A 92 -10.97 -9.23 14.14
C GLU A 92 -10.80 -9.90 12.77
N PHE A 93 -11.62 -9.53 11.77
CA PHE A 93 -11.53 -10.06 10.41
C PHE A 93 -10.13 -9.86 9.82
N LEU A 94 -9.61 -8.62 9.87
CA LEU A 94 -8.29 -8.28 9.33
C LEU A 94 -7.15 -8.97 10.08
N THR A 95 -7.27 -9.14 11.40
CA THR A 95 -6.28 -9.87 12.19
C THR A 95 -6.25 -11.35 11.83
N ARG A 96 -7.40 -11.98 11.61
CA ARG A 96 -7.50 -13.35 11.13
C ARG A 96 -6.89 -13.50 9.73
N ALA A 97 -7.20 -12.58 8.80
CA ALA A 97 -6.61 -12.53 7.47
C ALA A 97 -5.08 -12.42 7.53
N ASN A 98 -4.55 -11.54 8.37
CA ASN A 98 -3.11 -11.32 8.52
C ASN A 98 -2.34 -12.57 8.98
N TYR A 99 -2.98 -13.46 9.74
CA TYR A 99 -2.31 -14.63 10.32
C TYR A 99 -1.73 -15.58 9.26
N GLY A 100 -2.38 -15.69 8.10
CA GLY A 100 -1.95 -16.59 7.02
C GLY A 100 -1.11 -15.92 5.91
N LEU A 101 -0.94 -14.59 5.93
CA LEU A 101 -0.27 -13.86 4.86
C LEU A 101 1.25 -13.98 4.93
N SER A 102 1.87 -14.28 3.79
CA SER A 102 3.33 -14.36 3.67
C SER A 102 3.99 -13.01 3.38
N ILE A 103 3.27 -12.08 2.75
CA ILE A 103 3.77 -10.77 2.33
C ILE A 103 2.74 -9.72 2.71
N GLY A 104 3.17 -8.71 3.46
CA GLY A 104 2.34 -7.58 3.84
C GLY A 104 1.32 -7.89 4.92
N ASN A 105 0.50 -6.91 5.22
CA ASN A 105 -0.55 -6.99 6.23
C ASN A 105 -1.65 -5.96 6.00
N PHE A 106 -2.84 -6.24 6.50
CA PHE A 106 -3.92 -5.26 6.62
C PHE A 106 -3.70 -4.34 7.80
N GLU A 107 -4.10 -3.09 7.63
CA GLU A 107 -4.13 -2.07 8.68
C GLU A 107 -5.50 -1.40 8.70
N LEU A 108 -6.00 -1.13 9.91
CA LEU A 108 -7.24 -0.38 10.16
C LEU A 108 -6.92 0.84 11.02
N ASP A 109 -7.29 2.01 10.53
CA ASP A 109 -7.31 3.22 11.32
C ASP A 109 -8.65 3.34 12.07
N TYR A 110 -8.61 3.21 13.38
CA TYR A 110 -9.80 3.26 14.23
C TYR A 110 -10.46 4.64 14.31
N GLU A 111 -9.71 5.70 14.02
CA GLU A 111 -10.25 7.06 14.05
C GLU A 111 -11.06 7.39 12.80
N THR A 112 -10.62 6.90 11.66
CA THR A 112 -11.23 7.20 10.36
C THR A 112 -12.00 6.04 9.74
N GLY A 113 -11.85 4.81 10.26
CA GLY A 113 -12.38 3.59 9.64
C GLY A 113 -11.68 3.20 8.33
N ARG A 114 -10.54 3.81 8.04
CA ARG A 114 -9.79 3.56 6.80
C ARG A 114 -9.06 2.23 6.89
N VAL A 115 -9.27 1.38 5.88
CA VAL A 115 -8.56 0.10 5.72
C VAL A 115 -7.57 0.21 4.57
N ARG A 116 -6.38 -0.35 4.75
CA ARG A 116 -5.39 -0.50 3.69
C ARG A 116 -4.63 -1.81 3.85
N PHE A 117 -4.07 -2.29 2.76
CA PHE A 117 -3.06 -3.33 2.79
C PHE A 117 -1.69 -2.71 2.58
N LYS A 118 -0.72 -3.03 3.44
CA LYS A 118 0.64 -2.54 3.35
C LYS A 118 1.60 -3.68 3.05
N ALA A 119 2.44 -3.52 2.04
CA ALA A 119 3.62 -4.34 1.81
C ALA A 119 4.86 -3.47 1.89
N GLY A 120 5.90 -3.97 2.53
CA GLY A 120 7.20 -3.32 2.65
C GLY A 120 8.32 -4.24 2.17
N LEU A 121 9.31 -3.67 1.51
CA LEU A 121 10.52 -4.36 1.07
C LEU A 121 11.72 -3.49 1.43
N ASP A 122 12.55 -3.98 2.33
CA ASP A 122 13.87 -3.41 2.62
C ASP A 122 14.84 -3.81 1.51
N PHE A 123 15.47 -2.81 0.89
CA PHE A 123 16.48 -3.02 -0.15
C PHE A 123 17.83 -2.37 0.22
N GLU A 124 18.03 -2.02 1.51
CA GLU A 124 19.28 -1.42 1.98
C GLU A 124 20.49 -2.26 1.54
N GLY A 125 21.46 -1.61 0.93
CA GLY A 125 22.65 -2.27 0.40
C GLY A 125 22.47 -3.12 -0.85
N ASN A 126 21.27 -3.11 -1.47
CA ASN A 126 20.95 -3.82 -2.69
C ASN A 126 20.23 -2.91 -3.69
N ASP A 127 20.26 -3.28 -4.97
CA ASP A 127 19.47 -2.58 -5.98
C ASP A 127 18.00 -3.00 -5.92
N LEU A 128 17.09 -2.02 -5.95
CA LEU A 128 15.68 -2.30 -6.17
C LEU A 128 15.44 -2.67 -7.63
N THR A 129 15.02 -3.91 -7.87
CA THR A 129 14.78 -4.42 -9.22
C THR A 129 13.30 -4.40 -9.60
N PRO A 130 12.95 -4.37 -10.92
CA PRO A 130 11.57 -4.51 -11.38
C PRO A 130 10.86 -5.76 -10.84
N SER A 131 11.57 -6.88 -10.70
CA SER A 131 11.02 -8.12 -10.13
C SER A 131 10.62 -7.96 -8.68
N LEU A 132 11.43 -7.27 -7.86
CA LEU A 132 11.13 -7.01 -6.46
C LEU A 132 9.91 -6.08 -6.32
N ILE A 133 9.82 -5.05 -7.18
CA ILE A 133 8.65 -4.15 -7.21
C ILE A 133 7.40 -4.93 -7.56
N ARG A 134 7.45 -5.76 -8.62
CA ARG A 134 6.33 -6.62 -9.03
C ARG A 134 5.88 -7.54 -7.90
N ASN A 135 6.82 -8.17 -7.20
CA ASN A 135 6.56 -9.08 -6.10
C ASN A 135 6.00 -8.39 -4.83
N ALA A 136 6.10 -7.08 -4.73
CA ALA A 136 5.51 -6.28 -3.67
C ALA A 136 4.12 -5.74 -4.06
N ILE A 137 3.98 -5.12 -5.24
CA ILE A 137 2.76 -4.40 -5.62
C ILE A 137 1.59 -5.34 -5.97
N TYR A 138 1.82 -6.41 -6.74
CA TYR A 138 0.76 -7.32 -7.14
C TYR A 138 0.14 -8.09 -5.97
N PRO A 139 0.92 -8.67 -5.02
CA PRO A 139 0.33 -9.25 -3.83
C PRO A 139 -0.50 -8.25 -3.02
N ALA A 140 -0.03 -6.99 -2.88
CA ALA A 140 -0.75 -5.98 -2.12
C ALA A 140 -2.16 -5.71 -2.69
N VAL A 141 -2.25 -5.42 -3.99
CA VAL A 141 -3.54 -5.10 -4.62
C VAL A 141 -4.45 -6.33 -4.76
N ARG A 142 -3.87 -7.51 -5.07
CA ARG A 142 -4.64 -8.75 -5.21
C ARG A 142 -5.18 -9.25 -3.88
N THR A 143 -4.38 -9.18 -2.81
CA THR A 143 -4.84 -9.58 -1.48
C THR A 143 -5.97 -8.69 -1.00
N LEU A 144 -5.82 -7.36 -1.09
CA LEU A 144 -6.92 -6.46 -0.75
C LEU A 144 -8.19 -6.78 -1.57
N ASN A 145 -8.06 -6.94 -2.90
CA ASN A 145 -9.18 -7.27 -3.76
C ASN A 145 -9.88 -8.58 -3.35
N SER A 146 -9.12 -9.61 -3.00
CA SER A 146 -9.67 -10.93 -2.61
C SER A 146 -10.41 -10.90 -1.27
N TYR A 147 -9.93 -10.12 -0.30
CA TYR A 147 -10.54 -10.05 1.04
C TYR A 147 -11.67 -9.00 1.14
N LEU A 148 -11.77 -8.08 0.18
CA LEU A 148 -12.77 -7.02 0.19
C LEU A 148 -14.21 -7.52 0.33
N PRO A 149 -14.67 -8.58 -0.39
CA PRO A 149 -16.03 -9.10 -0.21
C PRO A 149 -16.32 -9.60 1.20
N GLY A 150 -15.37 -10.26 1.86
CA GLY A 150 -15.50 -10.72 3.24
C GLY A 150 -15.59 -9.56 4.23
N LEU A 151 -14.75 -8.54 4.06
CA LEU A 151 -14.82 -7.32 4.86
C LEU A 151 -16.19 -6.63 4.72
N MET A 152 -16.73 -6.55 3.49
CA MET A 152 -18.06 -6.01 3.24
C MET A 152 -19.16 -6.80 3.93
N LYS A 153 -19.09 -8.14 3.95
CA LYS A 153 -20.05 -9.00 4.65
C LYS A 153 -20.00 -8.79 6.16
N VAL A 154 -18.81 -8.67 6.75
CA VAL A 154 -18.64 -8.37 8.16
C VAL A 154 -19.25 -7.02 8.52
N VAL A 155 -18.95 -5.98 7.75
CA VAL A 155 -19.36 -4.60 8.05
C VAL A 155 -20.85 -4.36 7.79
N TYR A 156 -21.37 -4.83 6.65
CA TYR A 156 -22.74 -4.47 6.22
C TYR A 156 -23.77 -5.58 6.36
N ALA A 157 -23.33 -6.85 6.43
CA ALA A 157 -24.23 -7.98 6.62
C ALA A 157 -24.11 -8.63 8.01
N SER A 158 -23.32 -8.04 8.91
CA SER A 158 -23.08 -8.54 10.28
C SER A 158 -22.63 -10.01 10.30
N MET A 159 -21.92 -10.45 9.25
CA MET A 159 -21.36 -11.80 9.22
C MET A 159 -20.27 -11.93 10.27
N PRO A 160 -20.24 -13.03 11.07
CA PRO A 160 -19.14 -13.27 12.00
C PRO A 160 -17.78 -13.27 11.26
N PRO A 161 -16.75 -12.59 11.79
CA PRO A 161 -15.44 -12.50 11.13
C PRO A 161 -14.82 -13.86 10.78
N ALA A 162 -14.97 -14.86 11.66
CA ALA A 162 -14.47 -16.21 11.41
C ALA A 162 -15.13 -16.88 10.20
N ASP A 163 -16.44 -16.69 10.04
CA ASP A 163 -17.21 -17.26 8.92
C ASP A 163 -16.82 -16.58 7.60
N ALA A 164 -16.65 -15.26 7.64
CA ALA A 164 -16.20 -14.49 6.48
C ALA A 164 -14.79 -14.89 6.01
N ILE A 165 -13.86 -15.20 6.92
CA ILE A 165 -12.54 -15.75 6.58
C ILE A 165 -12.66 -17.14 5.99
N ALA A 166 -13.46 -18.02 6.58
CA ALA A 166 -13.66 -19.39 6.08
C ALA A 166 -14.21 -19.40 4.64
N GLU A 167 -15.08 -18.47 4.28
CA GLU A 167 -15.58 -18.34 2.90
C GLU A 167 -14.53 -17.90 1.88
N ILE A 168 -13.50 -17.15 2.31
CA ILE A 168 -12.46 -16.65 1.40
C ILE A 168 -11.33 -17.66 1.25
N GLU A 169 -10.96 -18.32 2.34
CA GLU A 169 -9.78 -19.20 2.42
C GLU A 169 -10.10 -20.68 2.24
N GLY A 170 -11.37 -21.04 2.33
CA GLY A 170 -11.88 -22.41 2.17
C GLY A 170 -12.05 -22.80 0.74
#